data_67ef9fb3b59db1e38638994fa7fc0555
#
_entry.id   67ef9fb3b59db1e38638994fa7fc0555
#
_cell.length_a   1.000
_cell.length_b   1.000
_cell.length_c   1.000
_cell.angle_alpha   90.00
_cell.angle_beta   90.00
_cell.angle_gamma   90.00
#
_symmetry.space_group_name_H-M   'P 1'
#
loop_
_entity.id
_entity.type
_entity.pdbx_description
1 polymer ?
#
loop_
_entity_poly.entity_id
_entity_poly.type
_entity_poly.pdbx_seq_one_letter_code
_entity_poly.pdbx_strand_id
1 'polypeptide(L)'
;SRRKYLELYGVNKNLKKRKLLEKNFNIKFIEQKDKISKKNFFNFFNKNSFDYVINCLGIIKQKDKKFSKKEIVLINSRFPQIIDELSSHHKFKFIHFSTDCVFTGKKGNYSEKDFRDAKDLYGISKKNGEDLKKNNTLILRTSFIGHELFDNKSLLSWFLKTKQKNIQGYSKAFFSGLTNLE
;
A
#
# COMPACT_ATOMS: atom_id res chain seq x y z
N SER A 1 25.74 13.55 17.73
CA SER A 1 25.05 12.64 16.79
C SER A 1 24.50 13.44 15.63
N ARG A 2 25.07 13.30 14.43
CA ARG A 2 24.54 13.92 13.21
C ARG A 2 23.17 13.28 12.94
N ARG A 3 22.07 14.02 13.16
CA ARG A 3 20.77 13.65 12.60
C ARG A 3 20.93 13.66 11.08
N LYS A 4 20.99 12.50 10.44
CA LYS A 4 20.86 12.40 8.99
C LYS A 4 19.43 12.86 8.66
N TYR A 5 19.32 13.97 7.96
CA TYR A 5 18.02 14.42 7.46
C TYR A 5 17.50 13.39 6.47
N LEU A 6 16.28 12.91 6.69
CA LEU A 6 15.59 12.02 5.77
C LEU A 6 15.05 12.85 4.59
N GLU A 7 15.54 12.61 3.39
CA GLU A 7 14.93 13.17 2.19
C GLU A 7 13.82 12.24 1.69
N LEU A 8 12.59 12.76 1.62
CA LEU A 8 11.42 12.03 1.16
C LEU A 8 11.11 12.40 -0.29
N TYR A 9 10.96 11.37 -1.12
CA TYR A 9 10.53 11.48 -2.50
C TYR A 9 9.23 10.75 -2.71
N GLY A 10 8.26 11.40 -3.38
CA GLY A 10 6.97 10.81 -3.69
C GLY A 10 6.76 10.65 -5.20
N VAL A 11 6.01 9.63 -5.58
CA VAL A 11 5.53 9.45 -6.95
C VAL A 11 4.01 9.43 -6.92
N ASN A 12 3.37 10.46 -7.48
CA ASN A 12 1.92 10.56 -7.52
C ASN A 12 1.47 11.30 -8.79
N LYS A 13 0.52 10.74 -9.50
CA LYS A 13 -0.03 11.34 -10.73
C LYS A 13 -1.05 12.46 -10.48
N ASN A 14 -1.62 12.55 -9.28
CA ASN A 14 -2.64 13.55 -8.95
C ASN A 14 -1.98 14.86 -8.48
N LEU A 15 -2.00 15.88 -9.33
CA LEU A 15 -1.38 17.19 -9.07
C LEU A 15 -1.95 17.90 -7.83
N LYS A 16 -3.26 17.80 -7.57
CA LYS A 16 -3.87 18.42 -6.38
C LYS A 16 -3.34 17.78 -5.09
N LYS A 17 -3.25 16.44 -5.08
CA LYS A 17 -2.69 15.70 -3.95
C LYS A 17 -1.21 15.99 -3.75
N ARG A 18 -0.43 16.10 -4.84
CA ARG A 18 1.00 16.49 -4.77
C ARG A 18 1.19 17.83 -4.09
N LYS A 19 0.54 18.90 -4.57
CA LYS A 19 0.63 20.25 -4.00
C LYS A 19 0.27 20.28 -2.52
N LEU A 20 -0.76 19.52 -2.09
CA LEU A 20 -1.13 19.47 -0.68
C LEU A 20 -0.06 18.76 0.17
N LEU A 21 0.52 17.69 -0.32
CA LEU A 21 1.58 16.95 0.37
C LEU A 21 2.89 17.77 0.43
N GLU A 22 3.26 18.46 -0.65
CA GLU A 22 4.41 19.35 -0.69
C GLU A 22 4.26 20.52 0.31
N LYS A 23 3.04 21.06 0.45
CA LYS A 23 2.74 22.16 1.38
C LYS A 23 2.83 21.74 2.85
N ASN A 24 2.37 20.53 3.18
CA ASN A 24 2.23 20.09 4.58
C ASN A 24 3.39 19.19 5.05
N PHE A 25 4.14 18.62 4.13
CA PHE A 25 5.23 17.68 4.41
C PHE A 25 6.42 18.02 3.51
N ASN A 26 7.62 17.86 4.02
CA ASN A 26 8.84 18.08 3.23
C ASN A 26 9.09 16.90 2.27
N ILE A 27 8.24 16.78 1.23
CA ILE A 27 8.28 15.72 0.22
C ILE A 27 8.58 16.33 -1.14
N LYS A 28 9.66 15.87 -1.79
CA LYS A 28 9.95 16.18 -3.19
C LYS A 28 9.27 15.16 -4.10
N PHE A 29 8.61 15.60 -5.17
CA PHE A 29 7.96 14.68 -6.11
C PHE A 29 8.79 14.48 -7.37
N ILE A 30 9.01 13.20 -7.71
CA ILE A 30 9.59 12.81 -8.99
C ILE A 30 8.45 12.40 -9.92
N GLU A 31 8.48 12.91 -11.15
CA GLU A 31 7.48 12.57 -12.14
C GLU A 31 7.79 11.22 -12.77
N GLN A 32 6.86 10.27 -12.66
CA GLN A 32 6.92 8.97 -13.34
C GLN A 32 5.67 8.85 -14.22
N LYS A 33 5.87 9.04 -15.53
CA LYS A 33 4.80 9.01 -16.55
C LYS A 33 4.65 7.64 -17.21
N ASP A 34 5.68 6.81 -17.13
CA ASP A 34 5.73 5.56 -17.87
C ASP A 34 4.76 4.51 -17.32
N LYS A 35 4.39 3.58 -18.19
CA LYS A 35 3.61 2.42 -17.81
C LYS A 35 4.39 1.54 -16.84
N ILE A 36 3.66 0.85 -15.95
CA ILE A 36 4.24 -0.13 -15.05
C ILE A 36 4.85 -1.27 -15.87
N SER A 37 6.17 -1.33 -15.92
CA SER A 37 6.94 -2.42 -16.52
C SER A 37 8.31 -2.50 -15.88
N LYS A 38 8.93 -3.68 -15.88
CA LYS A 38 10.28 -3.88 -15.35
C LYS A 38 11.30 -2.95 -16.03
N LYS A 39 11.26 -2.83 -17.36
CA LYS A 39 12.15 -1.97 -18.16
C LYS A 39 12.06 -0.50 -17.73
N ASN A 40 10.84 0.03 -17.56
CA ASN A 40 10.66 1.44 -17.21
C ASN A 40 11.14 1.73 -15.79
N PHE A 41 10.87 0.83 -14.82
CA PHE A 41 11.36 0.98 -13.46
C PHE A 41 12.87 0.73 -13.33
N PHE A 42 13.44 -0.18 -14.12
CA PHE A 42 14.88 -0.32 -14.22
C PHE A 42 15.55 0.98 -14.65
N ASN A 43 15.05 1.59 -15.75
CA ASN A 43 15.56 2.88 -16.25
C ASN A 43 15.35 4.02 -15.22
N PHE A 44 14.24 4.01 -14.50
CA PHE A 44 13.95 4.98 -13.45
C PHE A 44 14.98 4.88 -12.32
N PHE A 45 15.27 3.68 -11.83
CA PHE A 45 16.25 3.47 -10.76
C PHE A 45 17.70 3.66 -11.20
N ASN A 46 18.02 3.50 -12.50
CA ASN A 46 19.33 3.89 -13.03
C ASN A 46 19.59 5.40 -12.95
N LYS A 47 18.52 6.20 -13.03
CA LYS A 47 18.60 7.67 -12.97
C LYS A 47 18.44 8.22 -11.55
N ASN A 48 17.92 7.42 -10.63
CA ASN A 48 17.58 7.86 -9.28
C ASN A 48 18.01 6.77 -8.28
N SER A 49 18.86 7.13 -7.34
CA SER A 49 19.30 6.23 -6.26
C SER A 49 18.50 6.48 -4.99
N PHE A 50 18.12 5.41 -4.30
CA PHE A 50 17.38 5.45 -3.04
C PHE A 50 17.92 4.41 -2.08
N ASP A 51 17.95 4.71 -0.78
CA ASP A 51 18.26 3.72 0.27
C ASP A 51 17.04 2.84 0.53
N TYR A 52 15.85 3.42 0.45
CA TYR A 52 14.57 2.74 0.69
C TYR A 52 13.55 3.06 -0.41
N VAL A 53 12.81 2.05 -0.81
CA VAL A 53 11.62 2.21 -1.67
C VAL A 53 10.41 1.66 -0.91
N ILE A 54 9.39 2.49 -0.72
CA ILE A 54 8.18 2.13 0.00
C ILE A 54 7.02 2.05 -0.97
N ASN A 55 6.41 0.88 -1.12
CA ASN A 55 5.25 0.70 -1.97
C ASN A 55 3.95 0.83 -1.18
N CYS A 56 3.32 1.99 -1.32
CA CYS A 56 1.97 2.27 -0.82
C CYS A 56 0.91 2.20 -1.94
N LEU A 57 1.30 1.78 -3.15
CA LEU A 57 0.38 1.70 -4.28
C LEU A 57 -0.47 0.42 -4.18
N GLY A 58 -1.79 0.58 -4.32
CA GLY A 58 -2.71 -0.54 -4.34
C GLY A 58 -4.12 -0.12 -4.77
N ILE A 59 -4.83 -1.01 -5.44
CA ILE A 59 -6.25 -0.88 -5.71
C ILE A 59 -6.98 -1.58 -4.57
N ILE A 60 -7.71 -0.80 -3.77
CA ILE A 60 -8.45 -1.29 -2.60
C ILE A 60 -9.83 -1.84 -3.01
N LYS A 61 -10.41 -2.71 -2.20
CA LYS A 61 -11.69 -3.37 -2.45
C LYS A 61 -12.84 -2.39 -2.76
N GLN A 62 -12.87 -1.24 -2.10
CA GLN A 62 -13.89 -0.21 -2.32
C GLN A 62 -13.80 0.48 -3.69
N LYS A 63 -12.70 0.31 -4.40
CA LYS A 63 -12.45 0.92 -5.72
C LYS A 63 -12.29 -0.11 -6.84
N ASP A 64 -12.30 -1.41 -6.54
CA ASP A 64 -12.02 -2.49 -7.50
C ASP A 64 -12.97 -2.48 -8.70
N LYS A 65 -14.26 -2.17 -8.50
CA LYS A 65 -15.26 -2.06 -9.58
C LYS A 65 -14.93 -1.03 -10.67
N LYS A 66 -13.99 -0.12 -10.41
CA LYS A 66 -13.55 0.91 -11.38
C LYS A 66 -12.37 0.46 -12.23
N PHE A 67 -11.84 -0.72 -11.96
CA PHE A 67 -10.64 -1.24 -12.61
C PHE A 67 -10.91 -2.64 -13.17
N SER A 68 -10.29 -2.95 -14.29
CA SER A 68 -10.29 -4.31 -14.83
C SER A 68 -9.50 -5.26 -13.93
N LYS A 69 -9.80 -6.56 -13.99
CA LYS A 69 -9.00 -7.59 -13.30
C LYS A 69 -7.52 -7.51 -13.64
N LYS A 70 -7.20 -7.20 -14.92
CA LYS A 70 -5.80 -7.04 -15.39
C LYS A 70 -5.09 -5.89 -14.67
N GLU A 71 -5.76 -4.76 -14.47
CA GLU A 71 -5.19 -3.61 -13.75
C GLU A 71 -5.00 -3.91 -12.27
N ILE A 72 -5.97 -4.60 -11.64
CA ILE A 72 -5.86 -5.01 -10.24
C ILE A 72 -4.66 -5.94 -10.05
N VAL A 73 -4.52 -6.96 -10.90
CA VAL A 73 -3.38 -7.90 -10.86
C VAL A 73 -2.06 -7.17 -11.15
N LEU A 74 -2.05 -6.26 -12.14
CA LEU A 74 -0.85 -5.50 -12.45
C LEU A 74 -0.37 -4.68 -11.25
N ILE A 75 -1.28 -3.96 -10.60
CA ILE A 75 -0.93 -3.04 -9.51
C ILE A 75 -0.71 -3.78 -8.19
N ASN A 76 -1.59 -4.71 -7.83
CA ASN A 76 -1.53 -5.35 -6.52
C ASN A 76 -0.55 -6.54 -6.47
N SER A 77 -0.27 -7.19 -7.62
CA SER A 77 0.58 -8.38 -7.67
C SER A 77 1.90 -8.14 -8.42
N ARG A 78 1.81 -7.76 -9.70
CA ARG A 78 3.03 -7.67 -10.55
C ARG A 78 3.93 -6.51 -10.20
N PHE A 79 3.36 -5.37 -9.83
CA PHE A 79 4.15 -4.19 -9.50
C PHE A 79 5.08 -4.42 -8.27
N PRO A 80 4.60 -4.90 -7.11
CA PRO A 80 5.51 -5.20 -5.99
C PRO A 80 6.56 -6.26 -6.36
N GLN A 81 6.24 -7.28 -7.17
CA GLN A 81 7.20 -8.27 -7.64
C GLN A 81 8.30 -7.63 -8.51
N ILE A 82 7.94 -6.71 -9.42
CA ILE A 82 8.91 -5.96 -10.24
C ILE A 82 9.86 -5.16 -9.35
N ILE A 83 9.35 -4.46 -8.35
CA ILE A 83 10.18 -3.66 -7.45
C ILE A 83 11.09 -4.55 -6.61
N ASP A 84 10.58 -5.68 -6.11
CA ASP A 84 11.38 -6.67 -5.38
C ASP A 84 12.54 -7.21 -6.23
N GLU A 85 12.27 -7.59 -7.49
CA GLU A 85 13.32 -8.03 -8.43
C GLU A 85 14.41 -6.97 -8.66
N LEU A 86 14.02 -5.70 -8.72
CA LEU A 86 14.95 -4.59 -8.94
C LEU A 86 15.69 -4.16 -7.68
N SER A 87 15.17 -4.46 -6.49
CA SER A 87 15.73 -4.01 -5.22
C SER A 87 17.16 -4.48 -4.98
N SER A 88 17.48 -5.72 -5.34
CA SER A 88 18.83 -6.27 -5.21
C SER A 88 19.81 -5.66 -6.21
N HIS A 89 19.36 -5.41 -7.46
CA HIS A 89 20.20 -4.81 -8.50
C HIS A 89 20.59 -3.36 -8.15
N HIS A 90 19.59 -2.58 -7.71
CA HIS A 90 19.78 -1.17 -7.37
C HIS A 90 20.13 -0.93 -5.89
N LYS A 91 20.32 -2.00 -5.10
CA LYS A 91 20.81 -2.00 -3.70
C LYS A 91 19.95 -1.17 -2.73
N PHE A 92 18.63 -1.05 -2.95
CA PHE A 92 17.71 -0.43 -2.00
C PHE A 92 16.99 -1.47 -1.14
N LYS A 93 16.55 -1.08 0.06
CA LYS A 93 15.62 -1.86 0.88
C LYS A 93 14.20 -1.60 0.42
N PHE A 94 13.43 -2.66 0.24
CA PHE A 94 12.06 -2.56 -0.23
C PHE A 94 11.07 -2.81 0.90
N ILE A 95 10.10 -1.91 1.11
CA ILE A 95 9.02 -2.05 2.07
C ILE A 95 7.70 -2.08 1.31
N HIS A 96 6.96 -3.19 1.42
CA HIS A 96 5.67 -3.36 0.76
C HIS A 96 4.53 -3.39 1.77
N PHE A 97 3.62 -2.43 1.66
CA PHE A 97 2.38 -2.44 2.41
C PHE A 97 1.37 -3.42 1.81
N SER A 98 1.10 -4.50 2.54
CA SER A 98 0.06 -5.47 2.25
C SER A 98 -1.15 -5.25 3.18
N THR A 99 -1.93 -6.27 3.40
CA THR A 99 -3.21 -6.22 4.13
C THR A 99 -3.47 -7.52 4.87
N ASP A 100 -4.22 -7.46 5.96
CA ASP A 100 -4.83 -8.59 6.66
C ASP A 100 -5.84 -9.34 5.79
N CYS A 101 -6.41 -8.69 4.76
CA CYS A 101 -7.35 -9.31 3.81
C CYS A 101 -6.73 -10.43 2.94
N VAL A 102 -5.44 -10.73 3.08
CA VAL A 102 -4.84 -11.96 2.54
C VAL A 102 -5.37 -13.22 3.25
N PHE A 103 -6.03 -13.03 4.39
CA PHE A 103 -6.71 -14.05 5.16
C PHE A 103 -8.24 -13.91 5.06
N THR A 104 -8.96 -15.02 5.23
CA THR A 104 -10.44 -15.00 5.25
C THR A 104 -11.04 -14.54 6.57
N GLY A 105 -10.28 -14.49 7.64
CA GLY A 105 -10.75 -14.21 8.99
C GLY A 105 -11.38 -15.43 9.71
N LYS A 106 -11.55 -16.57 9.07
CA LYS A 106 -12.25 -17.74 9.64
C LYS A 106 -11.55 -18.36 10.84
N LYS A 107 -10.22 -18.42 10.79
CA LYS A 107 -9.40 -18.98 11.88
C LYS A 107 -9.35 -18.02 13.08
N GLY A 108 -9.27 -16.72 12.83
CA GLY A 108 -8.88 -15.73 13.84
C GLY A 108 -7.41 -15.88 14.28
N ASN A 109 -6.91 -14.90 14.99
CA ASN A 109 -5.56 -14.91 15.59
C ASN A 109 -4.47 -15.41 14.63
N TYR A 110 -4.42 -14.84 13.42
CA TYR A 110 -3.45 -15.20 12.40
C TYR A 110 -2.05 -14.70 12.72
N SER A 111 -1.05 -15.52 12.41
CA SER A 111 0.37 -15.18 12.42
C SER A 111 0.89 -14.93 11.00
N GLU A 112 2.11 -14.40 10.88
CA GLU A 112 2.76 -14.18 9.58
C GLU A 112 3.00 -15.48 8.79
N LYS A 113 3.12 -16.61 9.50
CA LYS A 113 3.38 -17.94 8.91
C LYS A 113 2.13 -18.66 8.45
N ASP A 114 0.95 -18.16 8.81
CA ASP A 114 -0.31 -18.82 8.45
C ASP A 114 -0.53 -18.77 6.94
N PHE A 115 -1.22 -19.82 6.45
CA PHE A 115 -1.59 -19.91 5.05
C PHE A 115 -2.56 -18.77 4.66
N ARG A 116 -2.19 -18.03 3.66
CA ARG A 116 -2.99 -16.92 3.12
C ARG A 116 -4.13 -17.48 2.29
N ASP A 117 -5.31 -17.55 2.87
CA ASP A 117 -6.49 -18.28 2.37
C ASP A 117 -7.56 -17.37 1.72
N ALA A 118 -7.20 -16.12 1.37
CA ALA A 118 -8.11 -15.16 0.71
C ALA A 118 -8.81 -15.76 -0.52
N LYS A 119 -10.10 -15.44 -0.69
CA LYS A 119 -10.95 -15.98 -1.77
C LYS A 119 -11.46 -14.91 -2.74
N ASP A 120 -11.50 -13.66 -2.33
CA ASP A 120 -11.92 -12.57 -3.21
C ASP A 120 -10.76 -12.01 -4.04
N LEU A 121 -11.08 -11.32 -5.13
CA LEU A 121 -10.10 -10.80 -6.08
C LEU A 121 -9.08 -9.87 -5.42
N TYR A 122 -9.52 -9.02 -4.48
CA TYR A 122 -8.63 -8.10 -3.77
C TYR A 122 -7.61 -8.87 -2.93
N GLY A 123 -8.10 -9.73 -2.03
CA GLY A 123 -7.24 -10.52 -1.14
C GLY A 123 -6.29 -11.43 -1.93
N ILE A 124 -6.77 -12.11 -2.99
CA ILE A 124 -5.93 -12.94 -3.87
C ILE A 124 -4.85 -12.08 -4.55
N SER A 125 -5.22 -10.91 -5.08
CA SER A 125 -4.25 -10.04 -5.77
C SER A 125 -3.17 -9.51 -4.83
N LYS A 126 -3.53 -9.16 -3.59
CA LYS A 126 -2.58 -8.71 -2.56
C LYS A 126 -1.71 -9.88 -2.07
N LYS A 127 -2.30 -11.04 -1.83
CA LYS A 127 -1.56 -12.28 -1.51
C LYS A 127 -0.48 -12.59 -2.54
N ASN A 128 -0.83 -12.54 -3.84
CA ASN A 128 0.13 -12.77 -4.93
C ASN A 128 1.22 -11.68 -5.00
N GLY A 129 0.90 -10.47 -4.55
CA GLY A 129 1.86 -9.36 -4.41
C GLY A 129 2.88 -9.56 -3.28
N GLU A 130 2.61 -10.48 -2.34
CA GLU A 130 3.53 -10.86 -1.28
C GLU A 130 4.49 -12.00 -1.68
N ASP A 131 4.38 -12.57 -2.89
CA ASP A 131 5.29 -13.61 -3.39
C ASP A 131 6.63 -12.97 -3.80
N LEU A 132 7.30 -12.35 -2.84
CA LEU A 132 8.56 -11.63 -2.96
C LEU A 132 9.71 -12.53 -2.52
N LYS A 133 10.86 -12.42 -3.18
CA LYS A 133 11.96 -13.39 -3.06
C LYS A 133 13.26 -12.82 -2.52
N LYS A 134 13.35 -11.49 -2.35
CA LYS A 134 14.59 -10.83 -1.98
C LYS A 134 14.70 -10.63 -0.47
N ASN A 135 15.89 -10.88 0.08
CA ASN A 135 16.15 -10.77 1.52
C ASN A 135 16.16 -9.31 2.03
N ASN A 136 16.20 -8.33 1.13
CA ASN A 136 16.13 -6.92 1.46
C ASN A 136 14.70 -6.36 1.38
N THR A 137 13.70 -7.22 1.34
CA THR A 137 12.28 -6.87 1.28
C THR A 137 11.58 -7.13 2.61
N LEU A 138 10.84 -6.13 3.10
CA LEU A 138 9.95 -6.22 4.24
C LEU A 138 8.51 -6.09 3.79
N ILE A 139 7.65 -7.04 4.17
CA ILE A 139 6.21 -7.00 3.93
C ILE A 139 5.51 -6.64 5.23
N LEU A 140 4.71 -5.57 5.20
CA LEU A 140 3.89 -5.13 6.33
C LEU A 140 2.41 -5.39 6.00
N ARG A 141 1.81 -6.36 6.66
CA ARG A 141 0.35 -6.59 6.62
C ARG A 141 -0.29 -5.66 7.62
N THR A 142 -1.01 -4.68 7.13
CA THR A 142 -1.61 -3.65 7.97
C THR A 142 -3.09 -3.50 7.69
N SER A 143 -3.80 -3.03 8.69
CA SER A 143 -5.15 -2.53 8.58
C SER A 143 -5.23 -1.27 9.42
N PHE A 144 -5.54 -0.13 8.79
CA PHE A 144 -5.45 1.16 9.45
C PHE A 144 -6.82 1.68 9.87
N ILE A 145 -6.86 2.28 11.06
CA ILE A 145 -7.95 3.15 11.49
C ILE A 145 -7.40 4.57 11.65
N GLY A 146 -8.03 5.55 11.00
CA GLY A 146 -7.61 6.94 11.13
C GLY A 146 -8.27 7.86 10.13
N HIS A 147 -7.92 9.14 10.25
CA HIS A 147 -8.39 10.16 9.33
C HIS A 147 -7.75 10.00 7.95
N GLU A 148 -8.55 10.16 6.91
CA GLU A 148 -8.06 10.24 5.54
C GLU A 148 -7.72 11.68 5.17
N LEU A 149 -6.60 11.87 4.47
CA LEU A 149 -6.19 13.19 4.00
C LEU A 149 -7.04 13.69 2.81
N PHE A 150 -7.66 12.78 2.04
CA PHE A 150 -8.28 13.16 0.76
C PHE A 150 -9.66 12.61 0.52
N ASP A 151 -9.92 11.38 0.92
CA ASP A 151 -11.20 10.69 0.71
C ASP A 151 -11.91 10.54 2.06
N ASN A 152 -13.21 10.19 2.04
CA ASN A 152 -13.97 9.97 3.27
C ASN A 152 -14.62 8.58 3.24
N LYS A 153 -13.79 7.57 2.93
CA LYS A 153 -14.24 6.18 2.72
C LYS A 153 -13.79 5.23 3.81
N SER A 154 -12.89 5.69 4.69
CA SER A 154 -12.47 4.90 5.85
C SER A 154 -13.59 4.78 6.88
N LEU A 155 -13.50 3.76 7.72
CA LEU A 155 -14.45 3.50 8.79
C LEU A 155 -14.64 4.73 9.68
N LEU A 156 -13.56 5.37 10.12
CA LEU A 156 -13.61 6.55 10.97
C LEU A 156 -14.26 7.74 10.26
N SER A 157 -13.86 8.02 9.02
CA SER A 157 -14.43 9.13 8.24
C SER A 157 -15.92 8.92 7.94
N TRP A 158 -16.32 7.68 7.66
CA TRP A 158 -17.73 7.32 7.50
C TRP A 158 -18.52 7.54 8.79
N PHE A 159 -18.00 7.04 9.92
CA PHE A 159 -18.65 7.17 11.23
C PHE A 159 -18.85 8.62 11.63
N LEU A 160 -17.82 9.46 11.50
CA LEU A 160 -17.89 10.88 11.87
C LEU A 160 -18.82 11.71 10.96
N LYS A 161 -19.08 11.26 9.74
CA LYS A 161 -19.96 11.96 8.77
C LYS A 161 -21.38 11.45 8.74
N THR A 162 -21.66 10.32 9.34
CA THR A 162 -23.02 9.79 9.34
C THR A 162 -23.95 10.70 10.13
N LYS A 163 -25.12 10.99 9.54
CA LYS A 163 -26.21 11.74 10.19
C LYS A 163 -27.24 10.80 10.82
N GLN A 164 -27.06 9.50 10.69
CA GLN A 164 -27.96 8.51 11.27
C GLN A 164 -27.84 8.49 12.79
N LYS A 165 -28.98 8.61 13.49
CA LYS A 165 -29.03 8.52 14.97
C LYS A 165 -28.69 7.11 15.47
N ASN A 166 -29.06 6.09 14.69
CA ASN A 166 -28.82 4.69 15.01
C ASN A 166 -27.95 4.06 13.91
N ILE A 167 -26.84 3.49 14.29
CA ILE A 167 -25.92 2.79 13.38
C ILE A 167 -25.89 1.32 13.80
N GLN A 168 -26.18 0.43 12.85
CA GLN A 168 -26.00 -1.00 13.07
C GLN A 168 -24.50 -1.36 13.00
N GLY A 169 -23.99 -1.97 14.07
CA GLY A 169 -22.63 -2.49 14.15
C GLY A 169 -22.58 -3.99 13.90
N TYR A 170 -21.38 -4.48 13.66
CA TYR A 170 -21.09 -5.92 13.54
C TYR A 170 -20.62 -6.49 14.87
N SER A 171 -21.40 -7.35 15.51
CA SER A 171 -21.05 -7.94 16.81
C SER A 171 -19.91 -8.97 16.75
N LYS A 172 -19.58 -9.48 15.56
CA LYS A 172 -18.57 -10.53 15.34
C LYS A 172 -17.40 -10.08 14.45
N ALA A 173 -17.27 -8.79 14.15
CA ALA A 173 -16.15 -8.25 13.40
C ALA A 173 -15.01 -7.88 14.36
N PHE A 174 -14.19 -8.85 14.71
CA PHE A 174 -12.99 -8.63 15.52
C PHE A 174 -11.91 -7.97 14.64
N PHE A 175 -11.29 -6.93 15.17
CA PHE A 175 -10.30 -6.15 14.47
C PHE A 175 -9.13 -5.83 15.42
N SER A 176 -7.90 -6.07 14.98
CA SER A 176 -6.68 -5.81 15.73
C SER A 176 -5.72 -4.90 14.96
N GLY A 177 -6.27 -3.91 14.25
CA GLY A 177 -5.46 -2.91 13.55
C GLY A 177 -4.99 -1.80 14.48
N LEU A 178 -3.91 -1.14 14.08
CA LEU A 178 -3.37 0.04 14.74
C LEU A 178 -3.98 1.33 14.19
N THR A 179 -3.84 2.41 14.93
CA THR A 179 -4.17 3.73 14.40
C THR A 179 -3.10 4.18 13.41
N ASN A 180 -3.41 5.13 12.56
CA ASN A 180 -2.44 5.69 11.61
C ASN A 180 -1.43 6.67 12.26
N LEU A 181 -1.46 6.82 13.57
CA LEU A 181 -0.52 7.63 14.36
C LEU A 181 0.52 6.77 15.11
N GLU A 182 0.27 5.48 15.22
CA GLU A 182 1.20 4.47 15.77
C GLU A 182 2.07 3.89 14.67
#